data_fd6ac1c7804cc96234c5aa68353e1007
#
_entry.id   fd6ac1c7804cc96234c5aa68353e1007
#
_cell.length_a   1.000
_cell.length_b   1.000
_cell.length_c   1.000
_cell.angle_alpha   90.00
_cell.angle_beta   90.00
_cell.angle_gamma   90.00
#
_symmetry.space_group_name_H-M   'P 1'
#
loop_
_entity.id
_entity.type
_entity.pdbx_description
1 polymer ?
#
loop_
_entity_poly.entity_id
_entity_poly.type
_entity_poly.pdbx_seq_one_letter_code
_entity_poly.pdbx_strand_id
1 'polypeptide(L)'
;MNPSDAPVLVGFEDEHLVIAWKPHGLLTSGNSGRTFVQAVNRSRADRSENGFLPCHRLDFGTSGWVVFGKTAQAAREVGLLFEQRRITKQYVAVVHGDVPHSMTMAWPLDGKTASTHVERLAQGRIAGAGPVSFVRVQPITGRTHQIRRHLFGTGHGIVGDDRYEIPGERYTGKGLFLCAYSLKFEHPLEGEVLIQLEAEPSKKFRKLPFVHQSDFIQRFSLSSHE
;
A
#
# COMPACT_ATOMS: atom_id res chain seq x y z
N MET A 1 -21.76 1.48 -3.21
CA MET A 1 -21.04 1.57 -4.51
C MET A 1 -19.96 0.50 -4.49
N ASN A 2 -19.83 -0.28 -5.55
CA ASN A 2 -18.79 -1.30 -5.65
C ASN A 2 -17.42 -0.60 -5.84
N PRO A 3 -16.34 -1.01 -5.15
CA PRO A 3 -15.02 -0.39 -5.33
C PRO A 3 -14.50 -0.40 -6.78
N SER A 4 -14.95 -1.35 -7.61
CA SER A 4 -14.59 -1.40 -9.05
C SER A 4 -15.26 -0.34 -9.93
N ASP A 5 -16.31 0.30 -9.44
CA ASP A 5 -17.14 1.25 -10.20
C ASP A 5 -16.88 2.70 -9.76
N ALA A 6 -16.02 2.88 -8.75
CA ALA A 6 -15.57 4.20 -8.33
C ALA A 6 -14.61 4.81 -9.37
N PRO A 7 -14.60 6.15 -9.54
CA PRO A 7 -13.61 6.82 -10.36
C PRO A 7 -12.18 6.41 -9.97
N VAL A 8 -11.34 6.12 -10.97
CA VAL A 8 -9.92 5.79 -10.75
C VAL A 8 -9.16 7.09 -10.51
N LEU A 9 -8.59 7.22 -9.31
CA LEU A 9 -7.68 8.33 -9.00
C LEU A 9 -6.31 8.02 -9.60
N VAL A 10 -5.83 8.89 -10.50
CA VAL A 10 -4.51 8.82 -11.11
C VAL A 10 -3.61 9.87 -10.48
N GLY A 11 -2.43 9.45 -10.04
CA GLY A 11 -1.41 10.32 -9.46
C GLY A 11 -0.32 10.71 -10.44
N PHE A 12 -0.08 9.87 -11.47
CA PHE A 12 0.89 10.13 -12.52
C PHE A 12 0.47 9.44 -13.81
N GLU A 13 0.68 10.09 -14.94
CA GLU A 13 0.47 9.51 -16.26
C GLU A 13 1.36 10.19 -17.29
N ASP A 14 2.01 9.40 -18.14
CA ASP A 14 2.76 9.82 -19.32
C ASP A 14 2.50 8.86 -20.51
N GLU A 15 3.36 8.86 -21.52
CA GLU A 15 3.23 7.95 -22.66
C GLU A 15 3.55 6.48 -22.32
N HIS A 16 4.28 6.19 -21.23
CA HIS A 16 4.76 4.88 -20.85
C HIS A 16 4.03 4.26 -19.66
N LEU A 17 3.64 5.08 -18.70
CA LEU A 17 3.15 4.63 -17.39
C LEU A 17 1.82 5.28 -16.99
N VAL A 18 1.04 4.55 -16.21
CA VAL A 18 -0.06 5.07 -15.39
C VAL A 18 0.17 4.63 -13.96
N ILE A 19 0.10 5.56 -12.99
CA ILE A 19 0.14 5.23 -11.56
C ILE A 19 -1.18 5.64 -10.95
N ALA A 20 -1.92 4.64 -10.48
CA ALA A 20 -3.28 4.83 -10.00
C ALA A 20 -3.48 4.30 -8.58
N TRP A 21 -4.41 4.91 -7.85
CA TRP A 21 -4.74 4.56 -6.48
C TRP A 21 -5.75 3.42 -6.41
N LYS A 22 -5.30 2.26 -5.95
CA LYS A 22 -6.16 1.10 -5.70
C LYS A 22 -6.93 1.29 -4.38
N PRO A 23 -8.27 1.24 -4.38
CA PRO A 23 -9.04 1.20 -3.14
C PRO A 23 -8.83 -0.14 -2.41
N HIS A 24 -9.13 -0.18 -1.09
CA HIS A 24 -9.24 -1.44 -0.36
C HIS A 24 -10.43 -2.26 -0.86
N GLY A 25 -10.41 -3.58 -0.65
CA GLY A 25 -11.52 -4.46 -1.01
C GLY A 25 -11.61 -4.75 -2.52
N LEU A 26 -10.51 -4.56 -3.26
CA LEU A 26 -10.41 -4.86 -4.68
C LEU A 26 -9.10 -5.60 -4.98
N LEU A 27 -9.17 -6.70 -5.73
CA LEU A 27 -7.98 -7.38 -6.23
C LEU A 27 -7.26 -6.51 -7.26
N THR A 28 -5.92 -6.51 -7.26
CA THR A 28 -5.15 -5.83 -8.30
C THR A 28 -5.40 -6.47 -9.65
N SER A 29 -5.23 -7.78 -9.76
CA SER A 29 -5.43 -8.61 -10.96
C SER A 29 -5.97 -9.98 -10.57
N GLY A 30 -6.47 -10.76 -11.52
CA GLY A 30 -7.00 -12.11 -11.32
C GLY A 30 -8.13 -12.44 -12.29
N ASN A 31 -8.64 -13.66 -12.21
CA ASN A 31 -9.68 -14.17 -13.10
C ASN A 31 -11.11 -13.76 -12.69
N SER A 32 -11.29 -13.09 -11.57
CA SER A 32 -12.60 -12.52 -11.20
C SER A 32 -12.91 -11.31 -12.09
N GLY A 33 -14.13 -11.19 -12.60
CA GLY A 33 -14.55 -10.13 -13.52
C GLY A 33 -14.54 -8.70 -12.94
N ARG A 34 -13.94 -8.49 -11.76
CA ARG A 34 -13.87 -7.20 -11.07
C ARG A 34 -12.51 -7.01 -10.40
N THR A 35 -11.53 -6.51 -11.15
CA THR A 35 -10.19 -6.22 -10.64
C THR A 35 -9.83 -4.76 -10.86
N PHE A 36 -8.80 -4.28 -10.18
CA PHE A 36 -8.33 -2.92 -10.35
C PHE A 36 -7.76 -2.68 -11.76
N VAL A 37 -7.05 -3.66 -12.34
CA VAL A 37 -6.63 -3.63 -13.76
C VAL A 37 -7.81 -3.32 -14.67
N GLN A 38 -8.93 -4.03 -14.49
CA GLN A 38 -10.12 -3.79 -15.32
C GLN A 38 -10.75 -2.42 -15.08
N ALA A 39 -10.74 -1.92 -13.83
CA ALA A 39 -11.24 -0.58 -13.52
C ALA A 39 -10.37 0.49 -14.21
N VAL A 40 -9.05 0.37 -14.15
CA VAL A 40 -8.11 1.28 -14.85
C VAL A 40 -8.34 1.22 -16.35
N ASN A 41 -8.41 0.02 -16.94
CA ASN A 41 -8.66 -0.16 -18.37
C ASN A 41 -9.99 0.43 -18.85
N ARG A 42 -11.05 0.37 -18.03
CA ARG A 42 -12.35 0.98 -18.38
C ARG A 42 -12.32 2.49 -18.27
N SER A 43 -11.52 3.04 -17.36
CA SER A 43 -11.46 4.51 -17.12
C SER A 43 -10.66 5.26 -18.18
N ARG A 44 -9.99 4.58 -19.11
CA ARG A 44 -9.10 5.16 -20.12
C ARG A 44 -9.55 4.81 -21.53
N ALA A 45 -9.69 5.80 -22.39
CA ALA A 45 -10.05 5.64 -23.80
C ALA A 45 -8.83 5.26 -24.67
N ASP A 46 -7.64 5.68 -24.27
CA ASP A 46 -6.35 5.58 -24.98
C ASP A 46 -5.56 4.29 -24.67
N ARG A 47 -6.24 3.27 -24.16
CA ARG A 47 -5.61 1.99 -23.87
C ARG A 47 -5.02 1.34 -25.14
N SER A 48 -3.84 0.74 -25.00
CA SER A 48 -3.29 -0.15 -26.01
C SER A 48 -4.21 -1.37 -26.25
N GLU A 49 -4.03 -2.08 -27.36
CA GLU A 49 -4.78 -3.30 -27.67
C GLU A 49 -4.76 -4.34 -26.52
N ASN A 50 -3.65 -4.42 -25.78
CA ASN A 50 -3.48 -5.32 -24.62
C ASN A 50 -3.92 -4.71 -23.29
N GLY A 51 -4.37 -3.45 -23.26
CA GLY A 51 -4.69 -2.71 -22.06
C GLY A 51 -3.44 -2.38 -21.20
N PHE A 52 -3.67 -1.80 -20.04
CA PHE A 52 -2.62 -1.47 -19.09
C PHE A 52 -2.19 -2.69 -18.28
N LEU A 53 -0.89 -2.91 -18.17
CA LEU A 53 -0.28 -4.08 -17.55
C LEU A 53 0.21 -3.73 -16.13
N PRO A 54 -0.27 -4.39 -15.06
CA PRO A 54 0.17 -4.11 -13.71
C PRO A 54 1.62 -4.57 -13.52
N CYS A 55 2.50 -3.66 -13.07
CA CYS A 55 3.91 -3.95 -12.82
C CYS A 55 4.14 -4.60 -11.45
N HIS A 56 3.19 -4.45 -10.53
CA HIS A 56 3.18 -5.09 -9.21
C HIS A 56 1.75 -5.22 -8.70
N ARG A 57 1.62 -5.76 -7.49
CA ARG A 57 0.31 -5.97 -6.87
C ARG A 57 0.28 -5.50 -5.42
N LEU A 58 -0.91 -5.11 -4.98
CA LEU A 58 -1.29 -4.97 -3.58
C LEU A 58 -2.33 -6.05 -3.22
N ASP A 59 -2.38 -6.43 -1.96
CA ASP A 59 -3.36 -7.38 -1.45
C ASP A 59 -4.78 -6.83 -1.56
N PHE A 60 -5.79 -7.68 -1.50
CA PHE A 60 -7.21 -7.32 -1.57
C PHE A 60 -7.58 -6.21 -0.58
N GLY A 61 -7.19 -6.36 0.68
CA GLY A 61 -7.47 -5.38 1.76
C GLY A 61 -6.57 -4.14 1.77
N THR A 62 -5.47 -4.13 1.00
CA THR A 62 -4.50 -3.02 0.98
C THR A 62 -4.92 -1.97 -0.04
N SER A 63 -5.00 -0.71 0.37
CA SER A 63 -5.12 0.45 -0.53
C SER A 63 -3.76 1.05 -0.88
N GLY A 64 -3.66 1.80 -1.97
CA GLY A 64 -2.44 2.53 -2.29
C GLY A 64 -2.07 2.55 -3.78
N TRP A 65 -0.92 3.11 -4.08
CA TRP A 65 -0.42 3.30 -5.44
C TRP A 65 -0.05 1.98 -6.12
N VAL A 66 -0.50 1.81 -7.35
CA VAL A 66 -0.15 0.70 -8.25
C VAL A 66 0.33 1.27 -9.57
N VAL A 67 1.50 0.79 -10.05
CA VAL A 67 2.10 1.16 -11.32
C VAL A 67 1.62 0.22 -12.41
N PHE A 68 1.25 0.79 -13.55
CA PHE A 68 0.89 0.08 -14.78
C PHE A 68 1.77 0.56 -15.93
N GLY A 69 2.26 -0.37 -16.72
CA GLY A 69 2.86 -0.07 -18.02
C GLY A 69 1.80 0.04 -19.10
N LYS A 70 1.89 1.06 -19.95
CA LYS A 70 1.05 1.21 -21.14
C LYS A 70 1.48 0.25 -22.26
N THR A 71 2.72 -0.28 -22.18
CA THR A 71 3.28 -1.27 -23.09
C THR A 71 3.91 -2.43 -22.31
N ALA A 72 4.12 -3.57 -22.97
CA ALA A 72 4.84 -4.71 -22.38
C ALA A 72 6.30 -4.34 -22.01
N GLN A 73 6.95 -3.49 -22.81
CA GLN A 73 8.27 -2.98 -22.51
C GLN A 73 8.27 -2.16 -21.23
N ALA A 74 7.40 -1.17 -21.11
CA ALA A 74 7.30 -0.33 -19.91
C ALA A 74 7.00 -1.16 -18.65
N ALA A 75 6.07 -2.12 -18.74
CA ALA A 75 5.76 -3.02 -17.64
C ALA A 75 6.97 -3.87 -17.22
N ARG A 76 7.76 -4.39 -18.18
CA ARG A 76 8.97 -5.16 -17.93
C ARG A 76 10.04 -4.30 -17.25
N GLU A 77 10.31 -3.11 -17.74
CA GLU A 77 11.34 -2.23 -17.17
C GLU A 77 11.01 -1.82 -15.73
N VAL A 78 9.76 -1.47 -15.43
CA VAL A 78 9.32 -1.25 -14.05
C VAL A 78 9.43 -2.53 -13.21
N GLY A 79 9.10 -3.70 -13.76
CA GLY A 79 9.29 -5.00 -13.11
C GLY A 79 10.74 -5.22 -12.68
N LEU A 80 11.71 -4.90 -13.55
CA LEU A 80 13.14 -4.97 -13.24
C LEU A 80 13.52 -4.03 -12.08
N LEU A 81 12.97 -2.81 -12.01
CA LEU A 81 13.19 -1.91 -10.87
C LEU A 81 12.72 -2.52 -9.56
N PHE A 82 11.55 -3.22 -9.55
CA PHE A 82 11.08 -3.95 -8.36
C PHE A 82 12.02 -5.09 -7.97
N GLU A 83 12.49 -5.88 -8.92
CA GLU A 83 13.43 -6.99 -8.70
C GLU A 83 14.76 -6.48 -8.14
N GLN A 84 15.28 -5.38 -8.69
CA GLN A 84 16.52 -4.71 -8.28
C GLN A 84 16.37 -3.88 -7.00
N ARG A 85 15.17 -3.79 -6.41
CA ARG A 85 14.85 -2.98 -5.20
C ARG A 85 15.15 -1.48 -5.38
N ARG A 86 15.03 -0.97 -6.59
CA ARG A 86 15.21 0.45 -6.94
C ARG A 86 13.94 1.27 -6.75
N ILE A 87 12.83 0.65 -6.30
CA ILE A 87 11.57 1.31 -5.98
C ILE A 87 11.42 1.38 -4.46
N THR A 88 11.42 2.58 -3.91
CA THR A 88 11.09 2.81 -2.50
C THR A 88 9.58 2.83 -2.33
N LYS A 89 9.09 2.02 -1.39
CA LYS A 89 7.67 1.92 -1.03
C LYS A 89 7.53 2.22 0.44
N GLN A 90 6.59 3.09 0.80
CA GLN A 90 6.24 3.30 2.19
C GLN A 90 4.76 3.03 2.41
N TYR A 91 4.48 2.38 3.52
CA TYR A 91 3.14 2.04 3.98
C TYR A 91 2.89 2.68 5.33
N VAL A 92 1.62 2.85 5.65
CA VAL A 92 1.19 3.04 7.03
C VAL A 92 0.24 1.93 7.43
N ALA A 93 0.31 1.54 8.69
CA ALA A 93 -0.57 0.54 9.28
C ALA A 93 -0.98 0.94 10.69
N VAL A 94 -2.11 0.39 11.16
CA VAL A 94 -2.46 0.33 12.58
C VAL A 94 -2.31 -1.11 13.02
N VAL A 95 -1.52 -1.33 14.06
CA VAL A 95 -1.15 -2.67 14.55
C VAL A 95 -1.51 -2.84 16.02
N HIS A 96 -1.75 -4.07 16.46
CA HIS A 96 -2.04 -4.38 17.86
C HIS A 96 -0.83 -4.15 18.76
N GLY A 97 -1.10 -3.67 19.97
CA GLY A 97 -0.11 -3.48 21.02
C GLY A 97 0.77 -2.25 20.86
N ASP A 98 1.72 -2.14 21.77
CA ASP A 98 2.68 -1.05 21.87
C ASP A 98 3.98 -1.42 21.14
N VAL A 99 4.12 -0.99 19.90
CA VAL A 99 5.31 -1.22 19.08
C VAL A 99 6.47 -0.35 19.61
N PRO A 100 7.71 -0.85 19.67
CA PRO A 100 8.91 -0.03 19.92
C PRO A 100 9.00 1.15 18.94
N HIS A 101 9.75 2.21 19.31
CA HIS A 101 9.90 3.38 18.44
C HIS A 101 10.36 3.00 17.02
N SER A 102 11.27 2.06 16.93
CA SER A 102 11.73 1.50 15.64
C SER A 102 12.09 0.03 15.80
N MET A 103 11.80 -0.78 14.77
CA MET A 103 12.23 -2.18 14.69
C MET A 103 12.42 -2.64 13.25
N THR A 104 13.27 -3.64 13.07
CA THR A 104 13.49 -4.29 11.76
C THR A 104 13.27 -5.80 11.88
N MET A 105 12.47 -6.33 10.98
CA MET A 105 12.20 -7.76 10.84
C MET A 105 12.91 -8.28 9.61
N ALA A 106 13.84 -9.24 9.78
CA ALA A 106 14.73 -9.71 8.70
C ALA A 106 14.75 -11.24 8.54
N TRP A 107 13.74 -11.96 9.08
CA TRP A 107 13.66 -13.40 8.85
C TRP A 107 13.02 -13.75 7.51
N PRO A 108 13.42 -14.90 6.92
CA PRO A 108 12.95 -15.30 5.60
C PRO A 108 11.46 -15.67 5.61
N LEU A 109 10.79 -15.45 4.48
CA LEU A 109 9.42 -15.87 4.22
C LEU A 109 9.43 -16.84 3.04
N ASP A 110 8.84 -18.03 3.23
CA ASP A 110 8.83 -19.11 2.22
C ASP A 110 10.24 -19.44 1.70
N GLY A 111 11.25 -19.51 2.61
CA GLY A 111 12.64 -19.79 2.28
C GLY A 111 13.36 -18.65 1.54
N LYS A 112 12.74 -17.50 1.32
CA LYS A 112 13.32 -16.36 0.61
C LYS A 112 13.58 -15.19 1.55
N THR A 113 14.75 -14.56 1.42
CA THR A 113 15.11 -13.37 2.19
C THR A 113 13.99 -12.34 2.15
N ALA A 114 13.61 -11.85 3.34
CA ALA A 114 12.63 -10.80 3.51
C ALA A 114 13.10 -9.82 4.58
N SER A 115 12.89 -8.53 4.37
CA SER A 115 13.23 -7.49 5.35
C SER A 115 12.18 -6.37 5.32
N THR A 116 11.74 -5.96 6.51
CA THR A 116 10.75 -4.90 6.72
C THR A 116 11.20 -4.02 7.87
N HIS A 117 11.31 -2.73 7.64
CA HIS A 117 11.56 -1.73 8.68
C HIS A 117 10.24 -1.09 9.12
N VAL A 118 10.11 -0.83 10.42
CA VAL A 118 8.92 -0.23 11.04
C VAL A 118 9.33 0.88 11.97
N GLU A 119 8.63 1.99 11.92
CA GLU A 119 8.76 3.15 12.79
C GLU A 119 7.39 3.51 13.37
N ARG A 120 7.30 3.67 14.68
CA ARG A 120 6.08 4.10 15.35
C ARG A 120 5.87 5.60 15.19
N LEU A 121 4.71 5.99 14.71
CA LEU A 121 4.29 7.36 14.51
C LEU A 121 3.40 7.88 15.65
N ALA A 122 2.53 7.04 16.19
CA ALA A 122 1.63 7.38 17.29
C ALA A 122 1.13 6.13 18.01
N GLN A 123 0.56 6.31 19.20
CA GLN A 123 -0.08 5.25 19.99
C GLN A 123 -1.50 5.65 20.36
N GLY A 124 -2.36 4.67 20.58
CA GLY A 124 -3.73 4.89 20.99
C GLY A 124 -4.45 3.61 21.39
N ARG A 125 -5.77 3.69 21.43
CA ARG A 125 -6.65 2.54 21.71
C ARG A 125 -7.79 2.50 20.71
N ILE A 126 -8.19 1.30 20.35
CA ILE A 126 -9.39 1.05 19.53
C ILE A 126 -10.29 0.11 20.31
N ALA A 127 -11.59 0.41 20.36
CA ALA A 127 -12.58 -0.46 20.98
C ALA A 127 -12.56 -1.84 20.31
N GLY A 128 -12.43 -2.90 21.10
CA GLY A 128 -12.33 -4.27 20.63
C GLY A 128 -10.94 -4.71 20.15
N ALA A 129 -10.00 -3.79 19.93
CA ALA A 129 -8.61 -4.10 19.55
C ALA A 129 -7.59 -3.72 20.65
N GLY A 130 -8.03 -3.11 21.76
CA GLY A 130 -7.15 -2.75 22.87
C GLY A 130 -6.14 -1.64 22.55
N PRO A 131 -4.92 -1.69 23.14
CA PRO A 131 -3.80 -0.82 22.77
C PRO A 131 -3.39 -1.06 21.33
N VAL A 132 -3.06 0.01 20.60
CA VAL A 132 -2.63 -0.06 19.21
C VAL A 132 -1.57 0.98 18.91
N SER A 133 -0.74 0.71 17.91
CA SER A 133 0.25 1.64 17.38
C SER A 133 -0.04 1.99 15.93
N PHE A 134 0.08 3.26 15.57
CA PHE A 134 0.14 3.74 14.18
C PHE A 134 1.59 3.74 13.75
N VAL A 135 1.91 3.05 12.69
CA VAL A 135 3.28 2.80 12.25
C VAL A 135 3.49 3.13 10.78
N ARG A 136 4.67 3.64 10.46
CA ARG A 136 5.24 3.67 9.11
C ARG A 136 5.95 2.35 8.87
N VAL A 137 5.80 1.78 7.68
CA VAL A 137 6.39 0.49 7.32
C VAL A 137 7.08 0.61 5.97
N GLN A 138 8.35 0.23 5.92
CA GLN A 138 9.14 0.18 4.68
C GLN A 138 9.57 -1.26 4.39
N PRO A 139 8.90 -1.97 3.46
CA PRO A 139 9.37 -3.27 3.01
C PRO A 139 10.52 -3.10 2.03
N ILE A 140 11.70 -3.66 2.38
CA ILE A 140 12.89 -3.67 1.52
C ILE A 140 12.77 -4.71 0.42
N THR A 141 12.04 -5.77 0.67
CA THR A 141 11.70 -6.86 -0.27
C THR A 141 10.20 -6.84 -0.57
N GLY A 142 9.71 -7.74 -1.42
CA GLY A 142 8.30 -7.79 -1.83
C GLY A 142 7.73 -9.22 -1.81
N ARG A 143 7.77 -9.92 -0.66
CA ARG A 143 7.18 -11.27 -0.54
C ARG A 143 5.68 -11.20 -0.32
N THR A 144 4.98 -12.26 -0.67
CA THR A 144 3.52 -12.36 -0.47
C THR A 144 3.17 -12.13 1.00
N HIS A 145 2.26 -11.18 1.23
CA HIS A 145 1.82 -10.75 2.56
C HIS A 145 2.96 -10.37 3.53
N GLN A 146 4.12 -9.92 3.01
CA GLN A 146 5.33 -9.73 3.81
C GLN A 146 5.11 -8.87 5.06
N ILE A 147 4.53 -7.68 4.91
CA ILE A 147 4.27 -6.76 6.03
C ILE A 147 3.36 -7.43 7.05
N ARG A 148 2.28 -8.04 6.60
CA ARG A 148 1.28 -8.72 7.45
C ARG A 148 1.91 -9.86 8.25
N ARG A 149 2.71 -10.71 7.59
CA ARG A 149 3.40 -11.87 8.21
C ARG A 149 4.49 -11.44 9.17
N HIS A 150 5.30 -10.44 8.83
CA HIS A 150 6.34 -9.91 9.71
C HIS A 150 5.73 -9.30 10.98
N LEU A 151 4.74 -8.41 10.83
CA LEU A 151 4.07 -7.80 11.99
C LEU A 151 3.35 -8.83 12.85
N PHE A 152 2.65 -9.79 12.26
CA PHE A 152 2.04 -10.89 13.01
C PHE A 152 3.07 -11.72 13.78
N GLY A 153 4.21 -12.05 13.17
CA GLY A 153 5.29 -12.82 13.81
C GLY A 153 5.96 -12.13 14.99
N THR A 154 5.80 -10.80 15.14
CA THR A 154 6.25 -10.04 16.32
C THR A 154 5.16 -9.88 17.39
N GLY A 155 3.96 -10.43 17.19
CA GLY A 155 2.82 -10.19 18.07
C GLY A 155 2.09 -8.87 17.81
N HIS A 156 2.47 -8.12 16.77
CA HIS A 156 1.87 -6.85 16.40
C HIS A 156 1.08 -6.95 15.07
N GLY A 157 0.19 -7.93 14.94
CA GLY A 157 -0.65 -8.11 13.75
C GLY A 157 -1.41 -6.84 13.40
N ILE A 158 -1.71 -6.67 12.11
CA ILE A 158 -2.41 -5.48 11.62
C ILE A 158 -3.88 -5.53 12.03
N VAL A 159 -4.42 -4.44 12.56
CA VAL A 159 -5.83 -4.33 12.93
C VAL A 159 -6.73 -4.54 11.69
N GLY A 160 -7.68 -5.46 11.81
CA GLY A 160 -8.61 -5.82 10.74
C GLY A 160 -8.01 -6.77 9.69
N ASP A 161 -6.91 -7.44 10.01
CA ASP A 161 -6.39 -8.53 9.19
C ASP A 161 -7.19 -9.81 9.49
N ASP A 162 -7.88 -10.34 8.48
CA ASP A 162 -8.74 -11.53 8.55
C ASP A 162 -7.96 -12.85 8.45
N ARG A 163 -6.67 -12.81 8.13
CA ARG A 163 -5.82 -13.98 7.94
C ARG A 163 -4.74 -14.13 9.01
N TYR A 164 -4.27 -13.03 9.55
CA TYR A 164 -3.19 -12.98 10.55
C TYR A 164 -3.69 -12.28 11.81
N GLU A 165 -4.75 -12.87 12.42
CA GLU A 165 -5.40 -12.34 13.62
C GLU A 165 -4.57 -12.59 14.87
N ILE A 166 -4.48 -11.61 15.77
CA ILE A 166 -3.89 -11.77 17.09
C ILE A 166 -4.93 -12.42 18.01
N PRO A 167 -4.61 -13.58 18.64
CA PRO A 167 -5.52 -14.26 19.54
C PRO A 167 -5.97 -13.35 20.69
N GLY A 168 -7.28 -13.31 20.95
CA GLY A 168 -7.87 -12.49 22.02
C GLY A 168 -8.16 -11.04 21.64
N GLU A 169 -7.66 -10.54 20.53
CA GLU A 169 -7.94 -9.20 20.03
C GLU A 169 -9.06 -9.26 18.99
N ARG A 170 -10.17 -8.58 19.26
CA ARG A 170 -11.35 -8.69 18.41
C ARG A 170 -11.79 -7.33 17.86
N TYR A 171 -11.17 -6.92 16.77
CA TYR A 171 -11.65 -5.77 16.02
C TYR A 171 -12.85 -6.15 15.14
N THR A 172 -14.02 -5.58 15.42
CA THR A 172 -15.27 -5.86 14.69
C THR A 172 -15.54 -4.90 13.52
N GLY A 173 -14.66 -3.92 13.31
CA GLY A 173 -14.77 -2.96 12.21
C GLY A 173 -14.37 -3.56 10.86
N LYS A 174 -14.59 -2.80 9.80
CA LYS A 174 -14.34 -3.27 8.42
C LYS A 174 -12.95 -2.91 7.92
N GLY A 175 -12.27 -3.92 7.40
CA GLY A 175 -11.10 -3.80 6.52
C GLY A 175 -9.76 -3.61 7.21
N LEU A 176 -8.75 -4.11 6.54
CA LEU A 176 -7.35 -4.10 6.91
C LEU A 176 -6.78 -2.67 7.02
N PHE A 177 -6.19 -2.31 8.16
CA PHE A 177 -5.49 -1.02 8.32
C PHE A 177 -4.07 -1.06 7.76
N LEU A 178 -3.96 -1.22 6.44
CA LEU A 178 -2.72 -1.19 5.68
C LEU A 178 -2.89 -0.36 4.40
N CYS A 179 -2.00 0.61 4.19
CA CYS A 179 -2.05 1.53 3.07
C CYS A 179 -0.65 1.79 2.49
N ALA A 180 -0.45 1.51 1.20
CA ALA A 180 0.75 1.84 0.43
C ALA A 180 0.67 3.32 -0.01
N TYR A 181 0.99 4.25 0.90
CA TYR A 181 0.74 5.67 0.71
C TYR A 181 1.80 6.39 -0.13
N SER A 182 3.03 5.86 -0.20
CA SER A 182 4.13 6.50 -0.91
C SER A 182 4.87 5.52 -1.82
N LEU A 183 5.25 6.02 -2.99
CA LEU A 183 6.02 5.34 -4.00
C LEU A 183 7.04 6.31 -4.61
N LYS A 184 8.32 5.87 -4.71
CA LYS A 184 9.40 6.69 -5.28
C LYS A 184 10.35 5.85 -6.09
N PHE A 185 10.65 6.24 -7.34
CA PHE A 185 11.60 5.61 -8.24
C PHE A 185 11.99 6.52 -9.40
N GLU A 186 13.11 6.25 -10.05
CA GLU A 186 13.51 6.88 -11.31
C GLU A 186 12.75 6.27 -12.47
N HIS A 187 12.26 7.09 -13.38
CA HIS A 187 11.51 6.62 -14.55
C HIS A 187 12.40 5.72 -15.43
N PRO A 188 11.97 4.47 -15.75
CA PRO A 188 12.87 3.52 -16.42
C PRO A 188 13.17 3.81 -17.90
N LEU A 189 12.36 4.64 -18.55
CA LEU A 189 12.45 4.95 -19.99
C LEU A 189 12.74 6.42 -20.25
N GLU A 190 12.46 7.30 -19.28
CA GLU A 190 12.69 8.74 -19.33
C GLU A 190 13.84 9.07 -18.35
N GLY A 191 15.08 8.99 -18.80
CA GLY A 191 16.25 9.17 -17.91
C GLY A 191 16.14 10.45 -17.05
N GLU A 192 16.64 10.35 -15.80
CA GLU A 192 16.71 11.42 -14.80
C GLU A 192 15.34 11.95 -14.28
N VAL A 193 14.19 11.42 -14.74
CA VAL A 193 12.87 11.78 -14.22
C VAL A 193 12.60 11.02 -12.93
N LEU A 194 12.51 11.73 -11.81
CA LEU A 194 12.15 11.15 -10.52
C LEU A 194 10.63 11.19 -10.33
N ILE A 195 10.01 10.00 -10.27
CA ILE A 195 8.60 9.86 -9.88
C ILE A 195 8.53 9.72 -8.36
N GLN A 196 7.81 10.62 -7.71
CA GLN A 196 7.53 10.56 -6.29
C GLN A 196 6.07 10.89 -6.03
N LEU A 197 5.32 9.92 -5.51
CA LEU A 197 3.91 10.06 -5.17
C LEU A 197 3.70 9.79 -3.69
N GLU A 198 2.92 10.64 -3.07
CA GLU A 198 2.38 10.44 -1.73
C GLU A 198 0.89 10.75 -1.72
N ALA A 199 0.12 9.99 -0.97
CA ALA A 199 -1.29 10.25 -0.78
C ALA A 199 -1.68 10.07 0.68
N GLU A 200 -2.60 10.88 1.13
CA GLU A 200 -3.17 10.75 2.46
C GLU A 200 -3.87 9.38 2.62
N PRO A 201 -3.62 8.66 3.71
CA PRO A 201 -4.33 7.41 3.99
C PRO A 201 -5.84 7.61 4.06
N SER A 202 -6.60 6.58 3.71
CA SER A 202 -8.06 6.63 3.61
C SER A 202 -8.73 7.14 4.89
N LYS A 203 -9.98 7.64 4.75
CA LYS A 203 -10.80 8.21 5.85
C LYS A 203 -10.85 7.35 7.12
N LYS A 204 -10.73 6.00 7.00
CA LYS A 204 -10.74 5.12 8.18
C LYS A 204 -9.55 5.35 9.12
N PHE A 205 -8.38 5.66 8.59
CA PHE A 205 -7.19 6.02 9.39
C PHE A 205 -7.43 7.35 10.11
N ARG A 206 -7.92 8.37 9.41
CA ARG A 206 -8.20 9.71 9.94
C ARG A 206 -9.28 9.76 11.01
N LYS A 207 -10.19 8.78 11.04
CA LYS A 207 -11.20 8.65 12.10
C LYS A 207 -10.63 8.23 13.45
N LEU A 208 -9.38 7.78 13.50
CA LEU A 208 -8.70 7.43 14.73
C LEU A 208 -8.04 8.70 15.31
N PRO A 209 -8.45 9.19 16.52
CA PRO A 209 -7.95 10.46 17.05
C PRO A 209 -6.43 10.52 17.12
N PHE A 210 -5.76 9.48 17.59
CA PHE A 210 -4.30 9.41 17.70
C PHE A 210 -3.58 9.41 16.34
N VAL A 211 -4.23 8.92 15.28
CA VAL A 211 -3.72 8.99 13.91
C VAL A 211 -3.94 10.39 13.35
N HIS A 212 -5.14 10.95 13.52
CA HIS A 212 -5.48 12.29 13.04
C HIS A 212 -4.57 13.38 13.65
N GLN A 213 -4.23 13.24 14.92
CA GLN A 213 -3.36 14.19 15.65
C GLN A 213 -1.87 13.97 15.41
N SER A 214 -1.46 12.90 14.70
CA SER A 214 -0.06 12.63 14.41
C SER A 214 0.53 13.63 13.40
N ASP A 215 1.78 14.04 13.59
CA ASP A 215 2.52 14.90 12.67
C ASP A 215 2.52 14.34 11.25
N PHE A 216 2.47 13.00 11.14
CA PHE A 216 2.39 12.32 9.86
C PHE A 216 1.15 12.71 9.05
N ILE A 217 -0.03 12.79 9.66
CA ILE A 217 -1.28 13.19 8.98
C ILE A 217 -1.36 14.71 8.80
N GLN A 218 -0.91 15.48 9.78
CA GLN A 218 -0.98 16.95 9.74
C GLN A 218 -0.24 17.53 8.53
N ARG A 219 0.86 16.91 8.08
CA ARG A 219 1.59 17.34 6.88
C ARG A 219 0.75 17.34 5.59
N PHE A 220 -0.23 16.44 5.45
CA PHE A 220 -1.12 16.42 4.28
C PHE A 220 -2.17 17.53 4.34
N SER A 221 -2.54 18.00 5.54
CA SER A 221 -3.49 19.10 5.71
C SER A 221 -2.88 20.46 5.33
N LEU A 222 -1.58 20.62 5.51
CA LEU A 222 -0.84 21.85 5.18
C LEU A 222 -0.62 22.00 3.65
N SER A 223 -0.48 20.89 2.93
CA SER A 223 -0.24 20.90 1.48
C SER A 223 -1.51 21.13 0.64
N SER A 224 -2.68 21.21 1.25
CA SER A 224 -3.97 21.39 0.55
C SER A 224 -4.37 22.86 0.35
N HIS A 225 -3.51 23.80 0.71
CA HIS A 225 -3.75 25.25 0.66
C HIS A 225 -2.78 26.00 -0.29
N GLU A 226 -2.00 25.31 -1.09
CA GLU A 226 -1.24 25.81 -2.23
C GLU A 226 -1.88 25.32 -3.55
#